data_728e6aa2ba8299e89269f042f4e0c86a
#
_entry.id   728e6aa2ba8299e89269f042f4e0c86a
#
_cell.length_a   1.000
_cell.length_b   1.000
_cell.length_c   1.000
_cell.angle_alpha   90.00
_cell.angle_beta   90.00
_cell.angle_gamma   90.00
#
_symmetry.space_group_name_H-M   'P 1'
#
loop_
_entity.id
_entity.type
_entity.pdbx_description
1 polymer ?
#
loop_
_entity_poly.entity_id
_entity_poly.type
_entity_poly.pdbx_seq_one_letter_code
_entity_poly.pdbx_strand_id
1 'polypeptide(L)'
;MIKVLLLGKFNLHHIRTFRLFVSSTFADFKVERQILQERVFPKIDEHCKNKGFQFHPIDLRWGINAEAQANQKTLELCLNEVRSCRQYPCPNFIILNGNRYGWVPLPDMIDKVEFDKIISFIAKSHDKKQIEALQYLEYWYVEDKNYLSNKLGTHSYILRNRDNTAYNDILTGQLFSKDFLSLNDETHENNIHWTLHESILRNALQYAIEHLFTL
;
A
#
# COMPACT_ATOMS: atom_id res chain seq x y z
N MET A 1 -28.94 -18.34 -35.78
CA MET A 1 -29.21 -18.80 -34.41
C MET A 1 -27.89 -18.69 -33.61
N ILE A 2 -27.72 -17.54 -32.92
CA ILE A 2 -26.48 -17.23 -32.19
C ILE A 2 -26.61 -17.88 -30.81
N LYS A 3 -25.78 -18.90 -30.53
CA LYS A 3 -25.63 -19.47 -29.19
C LYS A 3 -24.86 -18.45 -28.30
N VAL A 4 -25.58 -17.72 -27.46
CA VAL A 4 -24.98 -16.99 -26.37
C VAL A 4 -24.56 -18.02 -25.31
N LEU A 5 -23.28 -18.29 -25.21
CA LEU A 5 -22.69 -19.03 -24.12
C LEU A 5 -22.75 -18.15 -22.88
N LEU A 6 -23.76 -18.36 -22.04
CA LEU A 6 -23.84 -17.83 -20.68
C LEU A 6 -22.80 -18.53 -19.80
N LEU A 7 -21.60 -18.02 -19.76
CA LEU A 7 -20.57 -18.38 -18.79
C LEU A 7 -20.79 -17.59 -17.50
N GLY A 8 -21.25 -18.28 -16.47
CA GLY A 8 -21.31 -17.81 -15.10
C GLY A 8 -22.68 -17.30 -14.66
N LYS A 9 -23.06 -17.64 -13.45
CA LYS A 9 -24.21 -17.05 -12.75
C LYS A 9 -23.92 -15.57 -12.49
N PHE A 10 -24.23 -14.68 -13.42
CA PHE A 10 -24.21 -13.26 -13.19
C PHE A 10 -25.27 -12.94 -12.14
N ASN A 11 -24.85 -12.42 -10.99
CA ASN A 11 -25.76 -11.92 -9.99
C ASN A 11 -26.50 -10.71 -10.60
N LEU A 12 -27.82 -10.79 -10.71
CA LEU A 12 -28.68 -9.73 -11.28
C LEU A 12 -28.42 -8.36 -10.61
N HIS A 13 -28.04 -8.35 -9.35
CA HIS A 13 -27.67 -7.14 -8.62
C HIS A 13 -26.43 -6.46 -9.25
N HIS A 14 -25.43 -7.23 -9.68
CA HIS A 14 -24.23 -6.67 -10.31
C HIS A 14 -24.53 -6.01 -11.65
N ILE A 15 -25.50 -6.53 -12.42
CA ILE A 15 -25.86 -5.99 -13.75
C ILE A 15 -26.56 -4.62 -13.63
N ARG A 16 -27.23 -4.35 -12.53
CA ARG A 16 -27.97 -3.10 -12.29
C ARG A 16 -27.25 -2.09 -11.39
N THR A 17 -26.02 -2.36 -11.05
CA THR A 17 -25.21 -1.49 -10.18
C THR A 17 -23.97 -1.07 -10.93
N PHE A 18 -23.73 0.23 -11.01
CA PHE A 18 -22.46 0.80 -11.45
C PHE A 18 -21.63 1.06 -10.20
N ARG A 19 -20.48 0.40 -10.10
CA ARG A 19 -19.52 0.61 -9.03
C ARG A 19 -18.26 1.23 -9.60
N LEU A 20 -18.01 2.49 -9.26
CA LEU A 20 -16.97 3.31 -9.88
C LEU A 20 -15.86 3.61 -8.88
N PHE A 21 -14.66 3.08 -9.13
CA PHE A 21 -13.48 3.38 -8.33
C PHE A 21 -12.79 4.65 -8.84
N VAL A 22 -12.49 5.59 -7.92
CA VAL A 22 -11.75 6.82 -8.22
C VAL A 22 -10.32 6.69 -7.75
N SER A 23 -9.38 6.60 -8.68
CA SER A 23 -7.95 6.49 -8.43
C SER A 23 -7.24 7.81 -8.62
N SER A 24 -6.47 8.25 -7.64
CA SER A 24 -5.48 9.32 -7.74
C SER A 24 -4.52 9.25 -6.56
N THR A 25 -3.47 10.08 -6.57
CA THR A 25 -2.72 10.37 -5.34
C THR A 25 -3.63 11.08 -4.32
N PHE A 26 -3.47 10.79 -3.02
CA PHE A 26 -4.33 11.37 -1.98
C PHE A 26 -4.08 12.87 -1.75
N ALA A 27 -2.87 13.33 -2.01
CA ALA A 27 -2.50 14.73 -1.80
C ALA A 27 -3.00 15.66 -2.91
N ASP A 28 -3.14 15.12 -4.14
CA ASP A 28 -3.59 15.87 -5.30
C ASP A 28 -5.11 15.76 -5.47
N PHE A 29 -5.66 16.56 -6.40
CA PHE A 29 -7.06 16.47 -6.80
C PHE A 29 -8.07 16.62 -5.65
N LYS A 30 -7.72 17.40 -4.61
CA LYS A 30 -8.62 17.61 -3.47
C LYS A 30 -9.92 18.29 -3.91
N VAL A 31 -9.79 19.32 -4.73
CA VAL A 31 -10.92 20.11 -5.22
C VAL A 31 -11.75 19.32 -6.21
N GLU A 32 -11.08 18.63 -7.15
CA GLU A 32 -11.74 17.81 -8.17
C GLU A 32 -12.53 16.68 -7.53
N ARG A 33 -11.95 15.97 -6.56
CA ARG A 33 -12.64 14.91 -5.82
C ARG A 33 -13.81 15.44 -5.00
N GLN A 34 -13.67 16.61 -4.38
CA GLN A 34 -14.77 17.24 -3.68
C GLN A 34 -15.91 17.59 -4.63
N ILE A 35 -15.61 18.16 -5.81
CA ILE A 35 -16.61 18.45 -6.84
C ILE A 35 -17.30 17.16 -7.32
N LEU A 36 -16.53 16.07 -7.52
CA LEU A 36 -17.11 14.78 -7.89
C LEU A 36 -18.13 14.33 -6.83
N GLN A 37 -17.78 14.37 -5.55
CA GLN A 37 -18.64 13.93 -4.45
C GLN A 37 -19.88 14.82 -4.27
N GLU A 38 -19.71 16.13 -4.31
CA GLU A 38 -20.78 17.07 -3.98
C GLU A 38 -21.72 17.37 -5.15
N ARG A 39 -21.20 17.34 -6.38
CA ARG A 39 -21.95 17.85 -7.54
C ARG A 39 -22.18 16.85 -8.66
N VAL A 40 -21.22 15.94 -8.88
CA VAL A 40 -21.26 15.01 -10.04
C VAL A 40 -21.93 13.71 -9.66
N PHE A 41 -21.45 13.04 -8.62
CA PHE A 41 -21.97 11.73 -8.22
C PHE A 41 -23.45 11.75 -7.82
N PRO A 42 -23.98 12.76 -7.10
CA PRO A 42 -25.41 12.84 -6.84
C PRO A 42 -26.27 12.91 -8.10
N LYS A 43 -25.81 13.63 -9.15
CA LYS A 43 -26.53 13.70 -10.41
C LYS A 43 -26.50 12.39 -11.18
N ILE A 44 -25.36 11.68 -11.15
CA ILE A 44 -25.25 10.34 -11.76
C ILE A 44 -26.14 9.35 -11.02
N ASP A 45 -26.15 9.38 -9.69
CA ASP A 45 -26.98 8.52 -8.86
C ASP A 45 -28.48 8.73 -9.14
N GLU A 46 -28.92 9.98 -9.19
CA GLU A 46 -30.29 10.34 -9.55
C GLU A 46 -30.65 9.82 -10.96
N HIS A 47 -29.75 10.03 -11.93
CA HIS A 47 -29.95 9.54 -13.30
C HIS A 47 -30.04 8.01 -13.36
N CYS A 48 -29.19 7.31 -12.61
CA CYS A 48 -29.21 5.85 -12.51
C CYS A 48 -30.51 5.36 -11.87
N LYS A 49 -30.92 5.97 -10.76
CA LYS A 49 -32.16 5.63 -10.06
C LYS A 49 -33.39 5.78 -10.95
N ASN A 50 -33.47 6.86 -11.70
CA ASN A 50 -34.58 7.12 -12.64
C ASN A 50 -34.68 6.06 -13.75
N LYS A 51 -33.60 5.29 -13.99
CA LYS A 51 -33.53 4.20 -14.98
C LYS A 51 -33.55 2.80 -14.33
N GLY A 52 -33.75 2.71 -13.01
CA GLY A 52 -33.77 1.44 -12.28
C GLY A 52 -32.39 0.83 -12.03
N PHE A 53 -31.34 1.67 -12.07
CA PHE A 53 -29.96 1.31 -11.74
C PHE A 53 -29.53 1.92 -10.40
N GLN A 54 -28.45 1.39 -9.86
CA GLN A 54 -27.76 1.94 -8.68
C GLN A 54 -26.38 2.47 -9.08
N PHE A 55 -25.89 3.48 -8.37
CA PHE A 55 -24.56 4.03 -8.56
C PHE A 55 -23.82 4.11 -7.24
N HIS A 56 -22.66 3.46 -7.15
CA HIS A 56 -21.80 3.40 -5.98
C HIS A 56 -20.40 3.92 -6.31
N PRO A 57 -20.10 5.19 -6.07
CA PRO A 57 -18.75 5.71 -6.19
C PRO A 57 -17.88 5.23 -5.00
N ILE A 58 -16.67 4.78 -5.29
CA ILE A 58 -15.69 4.33 -4.31
C ILE A 58 -14.51 5.29 -4.34
N ASP A 59 -14.39 6.09 -3.32
CA ASP A 59 -13.27 7.01 -3.09
C ASP A 59 -12.64 6.71 -1.73
N LEU A 60 -11.55 5.95 -1.71
CA LEU A 60 -10.88 5.50 -0.49
C LEU A 60 -10.16 6.60 0.28
N ARG A 61 -10.07 7.81 -0.27
CA ARG A 61 -9.56 8.94 0.50
C ARG A 61 -10.37 9.22 1.77
N TRP A 62 -11.66 8.87 1.77
CA TRP A 62 -12.58 9.11 2.87
C TRP A 62 -12.79 7.88 3.77
N GLY A 63 -12.20 6.74 3.44
CA GLY A 63 -12.50 5.46 4.11
C GLY A 63 -11.31 4.71 4.69
N ILE A 64 -10.07 5.18 4.49
CA ILE A 64 -8.90 4.51 5.04
C ILE A 64 -8.67 5.05 6.46
N ASN A 65 -8.86 4.16 7.45
CA ASN A 65 -8.59 4.49 8.84
C ASN A 65 -7.07 4.53 9.14
N ALA A 66 -6.71 5.13 10.27
CA ALA A 66 -5.32 5.25 10.71
C ALA A 66 -4.65 3.88 10.89
N GLU A 67 -5.39 2.86 11.31
CA GLU A 67 -4.90 1.49 11.48
C GLU A 67 -4.47 0.86 10.15
N ALA A 68 -5.28 0.99 9.08
CA ALA A 68 -4.91 0.48 7.76
C ALA A 68 -3.69 1.20 7.17
N GLN A 69 -3.53 2.49 7.48
CA GLN A 69 -2.32 3.25 7.12
C GLN A 69 -1.10 2.77 7.92
N ALA A 70 -1.27 2.52 9.21
CA ALA A 70 -0.21 2.01 10.08
C ALA A 70 0.26 0.61 9.66
N ASN A 71 -0.66 -0.24 9.25
CA ASN A 71 -0.38 -1.62 8.81
C ASN A 71 0.02 -1.72 7.33
N GLN A 72 0.22 -0.60 6.64
CA GLN A 72 0.59 -0.54 5.22
C GLN A 72 -0.36 -1.27 4.26
N LYS A 73 -1.56 -1.61 4.70
CA LYS A 73 -2.60 -2.31 3.93
C LYS A 73 -3.36 -1.42 2.94
N THR A 74 -3.03 -0.13 2.89
CA THR A 74 -3.72 0.83 2.02
C THR A 74 -3.70 0.41 0.55
N LEU A 75 -2.56 -0.06 0.04
CA LEU A 75 -2.45 -0.51 -1.34
C LEU A 75 -3.28 -1.77 -1.60
N GLU A 76 -3.24 -2.73 -0.68
CA GLU A 76 -4.04 -3.96 -0.78
C GLU A 76 -5.54 -3.64 -0.80
N LEU A 77 -6.00 -2.75 0.08
CA LEU A 77 -7.39 -2.28 0.09
C LEU A 77 -7.77 -1.62 -1.24
N CYS A 78 -6.91 -0.75 -1.78
CA CYS A 78 -7.14 -0.14 -3.09
C CYS A 78 -7.25 -1.18 -4.20
N LEU A 79 -6.33 -2.14 -4.25
CA LEU A 79 -6.33 -3.21 -5.26
C LEU A 79 -7.55 -4.13 -5.12
N ASN A 80 -7.99 -4.43 -3.90
CA ASN A 80 -9.18 -5.25 -3.66
C ASN A 80 -10.45 -4.51 -4.12
N GLU A 81 -10.55 -3.20 -3.89
CA GLU A 81 -11.66 -2.40 -4.40
C GLU A 81 -11.66 -2.31 -5.93
N VAL A 82 -10.50 -2.15 -6.57
CA VAL A 82 -10.39 -2.21 -8.04
C VAL A 82 -10.85 -3.57 -8.56
N ARG A 83 -10.40 -4.67 -7.95
CA ARG A 83 -10.83 -6.03 -8.32
C ARG A 83 -12.34 -6.21 -8.15
N SER A 84 -12.89 -5.69 -7.07
CA SER A 84 -14.33 -5.69 -6.81
C SER A 84 -15.10 -4.91 -7.88
N CYS A 85 -14.67 -3.69 -8.21
CA CYS A 85 -15.32 -2.86 -9.21
C CYS A 85 -15.32 -3.49 -10.61
N ARG A 86 -14.29 -4.28 -10.97
CA ARG A 86 -14.22 -5.00 -12.25
C ARG A 86 -15.35 -6.01 -12.47
N GLN A 87 -16.06 -6.42 -11.41
CA GLN A 87 -17.19 -7.35 -11.51
C GLN A 87 -18.50 -6.65 -11.92
N TYR A 88 -18.51 -5.32 -11.98
CA TYR A 88 -19.66 -4.48 -12.31
C TYR A 88 -19.55 -3.92 -13.73
N PRO A 89 -20.69 -3.45 -14.31
CA PRO A 89 -20.68 -2.83 -15.64
C PRO A 89 -19.73 -1.62 -15.73
N CYS A 90 -19.18 -1.41 -16.92
CA CYS A 90 -18.41 -0.20 -17.22
C CYS A 90 -19.32 1.03 -17.40
N PRO A 91 -18.86 2.22 -17.05
CA PRO A 91 -17.54 2.56 -16.49
C PRO A 91 -17.41 2.17 -15.02
N ASN A 92 -16.31 1.53 -14.64
CA ASN A 92 -16.07 1.07 -13.27
C ASN A 92 -14.76 1.59 -12.67
N PHE A 93 -14.03 2.42 -13.42
CA PHE A 93 -12.75 2.98 -13.00
C PHE A 93 -12.52 4.36 -13.62
N ILE A 94 -12.10 5.33 -12.78
CA ILE A 94 -11.61 6.64 -13.20
C ILE A 94 -10.22 6.86 -12.61
N ILE A 95 -9.27 7.32 -13.42
CA ILE A 95 -7.98 7.76 -12.97
C ILE A 95 -7.85 9.29 -13.12
N LEU A 96 -7.45 9.95 -12.03
CA LEU A 96 -7.04 11.34 -12.03
C LEU A 96 -5.52 11.35 -11.94
N ASN A 97 -4.87 11.64 -13.06
CA ASN A 97 -3.41 11.60 -13.17
C ASN A 97 -2.85 13.02 -13.21
N GLY A 98 -1.92 13.31 -12.31
CA GLY A 98 -1.23 14.60 -12.19
C GLY A 98 0.28 14.45 -12.32
N ASN A 99 0.99 15.48 -11.88
CA ASN A 99 2.45 15.55 -11.99
C ASN A 99 3.19 14.88 -10.83
N ARG A 100 2.46 14.39 -9.81
CA ARG A 100 3.08 13.74 -8.65
C ARG A 100 3.08 12.23 -8.83
N TYR A 101 4.25 11.63 -8.62
CA TYR A 101 4.34 10.20 -8.39
C TYR A 101 3.74 9.90 -7.00
N GLY A 102 2.91 8.88 -6.89
CA GLY A 102 2.29 8.50 -5.64
C GLY A 102 3.29 7.92 -4.63
N TRP A 103 2.81 7.64 -3.42
CA TRP A 103 3.57 6.90 -2.44
C TRP A 103 3.80 5.46 -2.94
N VAL A 104 5.03 5.00 -2.85
CA VAL A 104 5.43 3.63 -3.16
C VAL A 104 5.61 2.89 -1.84
N PRO A 105 4.74 1.95 -1.48
CA PRO A 105 4.89 1.19 -0.25
C PRO A 105 6.16 0.34 -0.27
N LEU A 106 6.69 0.07 0.91
CA LEU A 106 7.65 -1.01 1.08
C LEU A 106 6.95 -2.35 0.83
N PRO A 107 7.64 -3.39 0.34
CA PRO A 107 7.06 -4.72 0.26
C PRO A 107 6.66 -5.18 1.67
N ASP A 108 5.42 -5.64 1.82
CA ASP A 108 4.90 -6.20 3.06
C ASP A 108 5.55 -7.56 3.40
N MET A 109 6.03 -8.25 2.37
CA MET A 109 6.68 -9.55 2.47
C MET A 109 7.80 -9.69 1.43
N ILE A 110 8.93 -10.27 1.85
CA ILE A 110 10.06 -10.63 0.99
C ILE A 110 10.38 -12.10 1.21
N ASP A 111 10.56 -12.87 0.13
CA ASP A 111 10.99 -14.27 0.22
C ASP A 111 12.34 -14.36 0.94
N LYS A 112 12.50 -15.40 1.79
CA LYS A 112 13.72 -15.57 2.59
C LYS A 112 14.99 -15.61 1.73
N VAL A 113 14.94 -16.33 0.63
CA VAL A 113 16.12 -16.45 -0.26
C VAL A 113 16.49 -15.11 -0.87
N GLU A 114 15.50 -14.30 -1.22
CA GLU A 114 15.73 -12.94 -1.75
C GLU A 114 16.24 -12.02 -0.64
N PHE A 115 15.64 -12.05 0.54
CA PHE A 115 16.06 -11.22 1.67
C PHE A 115 17.49 -11.52 2.11
N ASP A 116 17.83 -12.81 2.26
CA ASP A 116 19.18 -13.25 2.64
C ASP A 116 20.24 -12.79 1.60
N LYS A 117 19.90 -12.80 0.30
CA LYS A 117 20.77 -12.24 -0.74
C LYS A 117 20.93 -10.73 -0.59
N ILE A 118 19.85 -9.99 -0.33
CA ILE A 118 19.88 -8.53 -0.11
C ILE A 118 20.77 -8.19 1.07
N ILE A 119 20.55 -8.82 2.22
CA ILE A 119 21.35 -8.61 3.44
C ILE A 119 22.83 -8.91 3.18
N SER A 120 23.12 -10.07 2.56
CA SER A 120 24.50 -10.48 2.25
C SER A 120 25.20 -9.52 1.28
N PHE A 121 24.47 -8.94 0.35
CA PHE A 121 24.99 -7.95 -0.58
C PHE A 121 25.29 -6.63 0.10
N ILE A 122 24.34 -6.11 0.87
CA ILE A 122 24.49 -4.83 1.61
C ILE A 122 25.63 -4.93 2.63
N ALA A 123 25.75 -6.07 3.33
CA ALA A 123 26.83 -6.29 4.31
C ALA A 123 28.25 -6.23 3.70
N LYS A 124 28.38 -6.47 2.40
CA LYS A 124 29.65 -6.37 1.66
C LYS A 124 29.87 -4.99 1.00
N SER A 125 28.91 -4.09 1.14
CA SER A 125 29.01 -2.74 0.58
C SER A 125 30.15 -1.95 1.27
N HIS A 126 30.78 -1.07 0.51
CA HIS A 126 31.75 -0.10 1.05
C HIS A 126 31.06 1.23 1.40
N ASP A 127 29.79 1.39 1.08
CA ASP A 127 29.01 2.56 1.44
C ASP A 127 28.49 2.45 2.89
N LYS A 128 28.99 3.33 3.73
CA LYS A 128 28.65 3.39 5.14
C LYS A 128 27.13 3.50 5.37
N LYS A 129 26.41 4.27 4.54
CA LYS A 129 24.96 4.42 4.63
C LYS A 129 24.22 3.09 4.39
N GLN A 130 24.72 2.29 3.45
CA GLN A 130 24.15 0.97 3.17
C GLN A 130 24.39 0.02 4.34
N ILE A 131 25.59 0.03 4.93
CA ILE A 131 25.90 -0.79 6.11
C ILE A 131 25.03 -0.38 7.31
N GLU A 132 24.84 0.91 7.54
CA GLU A 132 23.95 1.40 8.60
C GLU A 132 22.48 0.96 8.36
N ALA A 133 22.04 0.87 7.10
CA ALA A 133 20.69 0.42 6.75
C ALA A 133 20.41 -1.06 7.10
N LEU A 134 21.44 -1.90 7.29
CA LEU A 134 21.26 -3.30 7.72
C LEU A 134 20.46 -3.42 9.02
N GLN A 135 20.78 -2.58 10.01
CA GLN A 135 20.09 -2.60 11.29
C GLN A 135 18.59 -2.31 11.15
N TYR A 136 18.25 -1.40 10.19
CA TYR A 136 16.85 -1.09 9.89
C TYR A 136 16.16 -2.25 9.17
N LEU A 137 16.83 -2.90 8.22
CA LEU A 137 16.28 -4.05 7.51
C LEU A 137 16.02 -5.23 8.46
N GLU A 138 16.99 -5.58 9.31
CA GLU A 138 16.87 -6.66 10.28
C GLU A 138 15.84 -6.36 11.38
N TYR A 139 15.68 -5.09 11.74
CA TYR A 139 14.65 -4.69 12.70
C TYR A 139 13.25 -4.74 12.12
N TRP A 140 13.04 -4.17 10.92
CA TRP A 140 11.72 -4.02 10.34
C TRP A 140 11.22 -5.27 9.63
N TYR A 141 12.08 -6.10 9.07
CA TYR A 141 11.72 -7.36 8.44
C TYR A 141 12.01 -8.53 9.36
N VAL A 142 10.96 -9.23 9.77
CA VAL A 142 11.04 -10.37 10.70
C VAL A 142 10.66 -11.64 10.00
N GLU A 143 11.43 -12.70 10.21
CA GLU A 143 11.13 -14.02 9.64
C GLU A 143 9.81 -14.57 10.19
N ASP A 144 8.84 -14.79 9.30
CA ASP A 144 7.62 -15.52 9.64
C ASP A 144 7.80 -17.00 9.42
N LYS A 145 8.06 -17.71 10.51
CA LYS A 145 8.25 -19.17 10.49
C LYS A 145 6.96 -19.96 10.25
N ASN A 146 5.80 -19.30 10.33
CA ASN A 146 4.49 -19.94 10.11
C ASN A 146 4.03 -19.81 8.66
N TYR A 147 4.62 -18.90 7.89
CA TYR A 147 4.27 -18.71 6.49
C TYR A 147 5.16 -19.57 5.59
N LEU A 148 4.55 -20.58 4.99
CA LEU A 148 5.18 -21.39 3.96
C LEU A 148 4.87 -20.76 2.59
N SER A 149 5.88 -20.25 1.93
CA SER A 149 5.75 -19.79 0.54
C SER A 149 5.28 -20.98 -0.32
N ASN A 150 4.13 -20.83 -0.98
CA ASN A 150 3.56 -21.86 -1.86
C ASN A 150 4.48 -22.24 -3.02
N LYS A 151 5.54 -21.47 -3.30
CA LYS A 151 6.44 -21.70 -4.44
C LYS A 151 7.68 -22.51 -4.13
N LEU A 152 8.21 -22.50 -2.89
CA LEU A 152 9.51 -23.11 -2.57
C LEU A 152 9.59 -23.76 -1.18
N GLY A 153 8.53 -23.73 -0.37
CA GLY A 153 8.60 -24.24 1.02
C GLY A 153 9.54 -23.42 1.92
N THR A 154 9.90 -22.21 1.51
CA THR A 154 10.77 -21.31 2.26
C THR A 154 9.93 -20.33 3.07
N HIS A 155 10.45 -19.95 4.25
CA HIS A 155 9.88 -18.89 5.06
C HIS A 155 10.00 -17.54 4.34
N SER A 156 9.21 -16.56 4.76
CA SER A 156 9.28 -15.19 4.28
C SER A 156 9.61 -14.24 5.42
N TYR A 157 10.21 -13.12 5.08
CA TYR A 157 10.34 -11.99 5.99
C TYR A 157 9.15 -11.06 5.78
N ILE A 158 8.48 -10.71 6.87
CA ILE A 158 7.34 -9.78 6.89
C ILE A 158 7.74 -8.45 7.50
N LEU A 159 7.23 -7.37 6.93
CA LEU A 159 7.40 -6.03 7.47
C LEU A 159 6.56 -5.89 8.74
N ARG A 160 7.18 -5.46 9.84
CA ARG A 160 6.50 -5.23 11.13
C ARG A 160 5.41 -4.17 10.98
N ASN A 161 4.32 -4.38 11.70
CA ASN A 161 3.30 -3.34 11.88
C ASN A 161 3.87 -2.17 12.67
N ARG A 162 3.42 -0.96 12.34
CA ARG A 162 3.75 0.28 13.04
C ARG A 162 2.82 0.48 14.24
N ASP A 163 2.65 -0.54 15.07
CA ASP A 163 1.94 -0.37 16.31
C ASP A 163 2.83 0.31 17.38
N ASN A 164 2.19 0.87 18.38
CA ASN A 164 2.91 1.62 19.43
C ASN A 164 3.94 0.77 20.20
N THR A 165 3.83 -0.55 20.17
CA THR A 165 4.79 -1.45 20.85
C THR A 165 6.14 -1.50 20.13
N ALA A 166 6.14 -1.51 18.80
CA ALA A 166 7.37 -1.49 18.01
C ALA A 166 8.14 -0.16 18.17
N TYR A 167 7.44 0.95 18.38
CA TYR A 167 8.05 2.25 18.63
C TYR A 167 8.68 2.37 20.02
N ASN A 168 8.05 1.80 21.04
CA ASN A 168 8.57 1.83 22.40
C ASN A 168 9.90 1.07 22.53
N ASP A 169 10.12 0.02 21.77
CA ASP A 169 11.38 -0.71 21.71
C ASP A 169 12.49 0.11 21.04
N ILE A 170 12.16 0.99 20.10
CA ILE A 170 13.09 1.91 19.44
C ILE A 170 13.45 3.07 20.38
N LEU A 171 12.46 3.62 21.08
CA LEU A 171 12.64 4.74 22.01
C LEU A 171 13.45 4.36 23.28
N THR A 172 13.49 3.08 23.66
CA THR A 172 14.29 2.60 24.79
C THR A 172 15.79 2.56 24.52
N GLY A 173 16.25 3.05 23.36
CA GLY A 173 17.65 3.48 23.17
C GLY A 173 18.66 2.37 22.97
N GLN A 174 18.25 1.13 22.72
CA GLN A 174 19.20 0.03 22.52
C GLN A 174 19.71 -0.10 21.08
N LEU A 175 19.03 0.46 20.08
CA LEU A 175 19.36 0.23 18.67
C LEU A 175 19.84 1.45 17.88
N PHE A 176 19.52 2.68 18.30
CA PHE A 176 19.85 3.86 17.48
C PHE A 176 20.54 4.95 18.33
N SER A 177 21.54 5.63 17.76
CA SER A 177 22.35 6.64 18.45
C SER A 177 21.50 7.79 19.02
N LYS A 178 21.90 8.31 20.18
CA LYS A 178 21.21 9.35 20.95
C LYS A 178 20.95 10.68 20.23
N ASP A 179 21.52 10.90 19.06
CA ASP A 179 21.34 12.12 18.26
C ASP A 179 19.94 12.22 17.63
N PHE A 180 19.14 11.15 17.73
CA PHE A 180 17.81 11.04 17.18
C PHE A 180 16.68 11.47 18.13
N LEU A 181 16.96 11.67 19.43
CA LEU A 181 15.95 11.77 20.49
C LEU A 181 15.60 13.21 20.93
N SER A 182 15.88 14.24 20.14
CA SER A 182 15.73 15.63 20.57
C SER A 182 14.50 16.41 20.07
N LEU A 183 13.42 15.74 19.64
CA LEU A 183 12.19 16.41 19.19
C LEU A 183 10.97 15.98 20.01
N ASN A 184 10.42 16.91 20.77
CA ASN A 184 9.33 16.72 21.75
C ASN A 184 7.94 16.96 21.14
N ASP A 185 7.30 15.93 20.55
CA ASP A 185 5.83 15.92 20.34
C ASP A 185 5.35 14.51 19.92
N GLU A 186 4.65 13.80 20.80
CA GLU A 186 4.42 12.34 20.71
C GLU A 186 3.64 11.86 19.46
N THR A 187 2.76 12.64 18.89
CA THR A 187 1.96 12.20 17.74
C THR A 187 2.54 12.58 16.37
N HIS A 188 3.25 13.71 16.31
CA HIS A 188 4.02 14.11 15.13
C HIS A 188 5.34 13.35 15.02
N GLU A 189 5.97 13.02 16.13
CA GLU A 189 7.21 12.26 16.20
C GLU A 189 7.07 10.88 15.52
N ASN A 190 6.03 10.13 15.83
CA ASN A 190 5.82 8.80 15.27
C ASN A 190 5.76 8.79 13.72
N ASN A 191 5.18 9.83 13.11
CA ASN A 191 5.12 9.93 11.66
C ASN A 191 6.43 10.39 11.03
N ILE A 192 7.18 11.27 11.69
CA ILE A 192 8.49 11.75 11.21
C ILE A 192 9.50 10.61 11.25
N HIS A 193 9.57 9.87 12.35
CA HIS A 193 10.47 8.72 12.51
C HIS A 193 10.16 7.63 11.48
N TRP A 194 8.87 7.29 11.27
CA TRP A 194 8.52 6.31 10.26
C TRP A 194 8.94 6.75 8.85
N THR A 195 8.69 8.00 8.48
CA THR A 195 9.05 8.54 7.15
C THR A 195 10.54 8.41 6.89
N LEU A 196 11.36 8.64 7.92
CA LEU A 196 12.81 8.47 7.81
C LEU A 196 13.20 6.99 7.67
N HIS A 197 12.67 6.11 8.54
CA HIS A 197 12.94 4.66 8.47
C HIS A 197 12.49 4.09 7.13
N GLU A 198 11.29 4.46 6.67
CA GLU A 198 10.77 4.06 5.36
C GLU A 198 11.69 4.50 4.22
N SER A 199 12.24 5.70 4.30
CA SER A 199 13.19 6.21 3.31
C SER A 199 14.50 5.42 3.31
N ILE A 200 15.04 5.10 4.48
CA ILE A 200 16.27 4.29 4.63
C ILE A 200 16.05 2.88 4.06
N LEU A 201 14.97 2.23 4.46
CA LEU A 201 14.59 0.89 3.99
C LEU A 201 14.41 0.86 2.47
N ARG A 202 13.69 1.84 1.92
CA ARG A 202 13.44 1.97 0.48
C ARG A 202 14.74 2.12 -0.29
N ASN A 203 15.62 3.03 0.15
CA ASN A 203 16.90 3.27 -0.50
C ASN A 203 17.80 2.02 -0.47
N ALA A 204 17.83 1.31 0.65
CA ALA A 204 18.62 0.08 0.77
C ALA A 204 18.08 -1.05 -0.12
N LEU A 205 16.77 -1.26 -0.12
CA LEU A 205 16.13 -2.27 -0.98
C LEU A 205 16.32 -1.91 -2.47
N GLN A 206 16.13 -0.66 -2.84
CA GLN A 206 16.33 -0.20 -4.22
C GLN A 206 17.78 -0.39 -4.65
N TYR A 207 18.74 0.02 -3.83
CA TYR A 207 20.16 -0.18 -4.10
C TYR A 207 20.50 -1.67 -4.33
N ALA A 208 20.00 -2.55 -3.47
CA ALA A 208 20.22 -3.98 -3.62
C ALA A 208 19.57 -4.55 -4.89
N ILE A 209 18.34 -4.14 -5.20
CA ILE A 209 17.61 -4.60 -6.38
C ILE A 209 18.32 -4.18 -7.67
N GLU A 210 18.76 -2.94 -7.77
CA GLU A 210 19.48 -2.42 -8.94
C GLU A 210 20.79 -3.17 -9.24
N HIS A 211 21.43 -3.75 -8.21
CA HIS A 211 22.72 -4.43 -8.36
C HIS A 211 22.63 -5.95 -8.41
N LEU A 212 21.61 -6.54 -7.75
CA LEU A 212 21.46 -8.00 -7.69
C LEU A 212 20.55 -8.58 -8.77
N PHE A 213 19.59 -7.79 -9.23
CA PHE A 213 18.52 -8.25 -10.13
C PHE A 213 18.47 -7.46 -11.43
N THR A 214 19.58 -6.81 -11.83
CA THR A 214 19.70 -6.22 -13.16
C THR A 214 19.49 -7.29 -14.21
N LEU A 215 18.43 -7.13 -15.00
CA LEU A 215 18.10 -7.93 -16.17
C LEU A 215 19.06 -7.66 -17.31
#